data_8c4fe668249f50b0872c5567f2514a7c
#
_entry.id   8c4fe668249f50b0872c5567f2514a7c
#
_cell.length_a   1.000
_cell.length_b   1.000
_cell.length_c   1.000
_cell.angle_alpha   90.00
_cell.angle_beta   90.00
_cell.angle_gamma   90.00
#
_symmetry.space_group_name_H-M   'P 1'
#
loop_
_entity.id
_entity.type
_entity.pdbx_description
1 polymer ?
#
loop_
_entity_poly.entity_id
_entity_poly.type
_entity_poly.pdbx_seq_one_letter_code
_entity_poly.pdbx_strand_id
1 'polypeptide(L)'
;MTKGRNCSLDYMLNKDWTKNTLRIDKDVLYVVGGLYGNNFALELINKKAKKENAQIIFNGDMHWFDINKDDFLTVENNSIKGIKLLGNVEYELINSKDNLGCGCNYPEDISEGIVERSNAIHQMMKDNLGNDDILEEIQLRDKTLSVEFLNKKIAITHGDEKSMSGWQCSHSSLQKKERQDELNTWLADNKVDILATTHTCLPALYNNDKHIVVNNGAAGMANVKDSTYGLITRIAKTPSEDAIVSKKIDNIYVELVKIDFSIEKFLEWFESVWDDNSPASISYKKRIIHGTSLEISNIKV
;
A
#
# COMPACT_ATOMS: atom_id res chain seq x y z
N MET A 1 23.31 8.87 10.31
CA MET A 1 22.16 8.56 9.43
C MET A 1 20.93 8.64 10.29
N THR A 2 19.90 9.37 9.84
CA THR A 2 18.68 9.62 10.65
C THR A 2 17.70 8.47 10.44
N LYS A 3 17.22 7.84 11.52
CA LYS A 3 16.21 6.75 11.45
C LYS A 3 14.96 7.24 10.70
N GLY A 4 14.37 6.39 9.85
CA GLY A 4 13.20 6.71 9.05
C GLY A 4 13.49 7.41 7.71
N ARG A 5 14.72 7.93 7.51
CA ARG A 5 15.14 8.59 6.26
C ARG A 5 16.17 7.80 5.46
N ASN A 6 16.61 6.66 5.97
CA ASN A 6 17.63 5.86 5.32
C ASN A 6 17.02 4.79 4.43
N CYS A 7 17.54 4.67 3.21
CA CYS A 7 17.27 3.54 2.34
C CYS A 7 18.33 2.49 2.59
N SER A 8 17.95 1.33 3.13
CA SER A 8 18.83 0.17 3.18
C SER A 8 19.06 -0.34 1.76
N LEU A 9 20.27 -0.86 1.50
CA LEU A 9 20.53 -1.59 0.25
C LEU A 9 19.61 -2.80 0.11
N ASP A 10 19.14 -3.35 1.24
CA ASP A 10 18.18 -4.45 1.26
C ASP A 10 16.78 -4.08 0.75
N TYR A 11 16.44 -2.77 0.67
CA TYR A 11 15.19 -2.32 0.05
C TYR A 11 15.25 -2.29 -1.47
N MET A 12 16.47 -2.29 -2.04
CA MET A 12 16.63 -2.27 -3.49
C MET A 12 16.12 -3.57 -4.11
N LEU A 13 15.36 -3.43 -5.18
CA LEU A 13 14.79 -4.55 -5.90
C LEU A 13 15.80 -5.09 -6.93
N ASN A 14 15.78 -6.40 -7.14
CA ASN A 14 16.56 -7.00 -8.21
C ASN A 14 16.06 -6.48 -9.57
N LYS A 15 16.96 -6.12 -10.48
CA LYS A 15 16.60 -5.61 -11.81
C LYS A 15 15.67 -6.54 -12.60
N ASP A 16 15.76 -7.83 -12.32
CA ASP A 16 15.06 -8.89 -13.04
C ASP A 16 13.78 -9.38 -12.33
N TRP A 17 13.31 -8.66 -11.29
CA TRP A 17 12.20 -9.10 -10.45
C TRP A 17 10.88 -9.33 -11.19
N THR A 18 10.71 -8.70 -12.34
CA THR A 18 9.52 -8.90 -13.18
C THR A 18 9.60 -10.10 -14.12
N LYS A 19 10.73 -10.85 -14.16
CA LYS A 19 10.90 -11.95 -15.12
C LYS A 19 10.06 -13.18 -14.78
N ASN A 20 9.93 -13.50 -13.49
CA ASN A 20 9.13 -14.61 -13.02
C ASN A 20 7.69 -14.13 -12.79
N THR A 21 6.77 -14.67 -13.58
CA THR A 21 5.38 -14.20 -13.60
C THR A 21 4.43 -15.31 -13.15
N LEU A 22 3.64 -15.03 -12.12
CA LEU A 22 2.58 -15.90 -11.65
C LEU A 22 1.32 -15.69 -12.50
N ARG A 23 0.73 -16.75 -13.03
CA ARG A 23 -0.55 -16.64 -13.73
C ARG A 23 -1.70 -16.65 -12.73
N ILE A 24 -2.58 -15.66 -12.83
CA ILE A 24 -3.81 -15.56 -12.03
C ILE A 24 -5.02 -15.84 -12.92
N ASP A 25 -5.75 -16.90 -12.55
CA ASP A 25 -6.98 -17.32 -13.25
C ASP A 25 -8.21 -16.95 -12.40
N LYS A 26 -8.53 -15.67 -12.43
CA LYS A 26 -9.65 -15.02 -11.74
C LYS A 26 -10.28 -13.95 -12.64
N ASP A 27 -11.48 -13.48 -12.25
CA ASP A 27 -12.19 -12.42 -13.00
C ASP A 27 -11.73 -11.02 -12.62
N VAL A 28 -11.28 -10.85 -11.38
CA VAL A 28 -10.90 -9.58 -10.78
C VAL A 28 -9.60 -9.75 -9.97
N LEU A 29 -8.74 -8.75 -10.04
CA LEU A 29 -7.54 -8.63 -9.23
C LEU A 29 -7.64 -7.39 -8.34
N TYR A 30 -7.44 -7.56 -7.03
CA TYR A 30 -7.30 -6.48 -6.07
C TYR A 30 -5.85 -6.37 -5.62
N VAL A 31 -5.27 -5.16 -5.69
CA VAL A 31 -4.01 -4.82 -5.04
C VAL A 31 -4.34 -3.88 -3.88
N VAL A 32 -4.04 -4.36 -2.68
CA VAL A 32 -4.44 -3.76 -1.40
C VAL A 32 -3.19 -3.42 -0.62
N GLY A 33 -2.83 -2.17 -0.52
CA GLY A 33 -1.70 -1.74 0.29
C GLY A 33 -2.08 -0.64 1.27
N GLY A 34 -1.34 -0.53 2.37
CA GLY A 34 -1.61 0.44 3.41
C GLY A 34 -2.93 0.17 4.14
N LEU A 35 -3.14 -1.06 4.60
CA LEU A 35 -4.32 -1.44 5.39
C LEU A 35 -4.24 -0.88 6.81
N TYR A 36 -3.01 -0.75 7.35
CA TYR A 36 -2.70 -0.10 8.63
C TYR A 36 -3.43 -0.67 9.84
N GLY A 37 -3.70 -1.99 9.85
CA GLY A 37 -4.39 -2.66 10.94
C GLY A 37 -5.92 -2.47 10.96
N ASN A 38 -6.49 -1.82 9.94
CA ASN A 38 -7.93 -1.60 9.87
C ASN A 38 -8.70 -2.88 9.48
N ASN A 39 -9.08 -3.67 10.48
CA ASN A 39 -9.84 -4.90 10.26
C ASN A 39 -11.24 -4.64 9.65
N PHE A 40 -11.87 -3.49 9.89
CA PHE A 40 -13.17 -3.13 9.30
C PHE A 40 -13.07 -2.95 7.78
N ALA A 41 -11.97 -2.35 7.32
CA ALA A 41 -11.66 -2.26 5.89
C ALA A 41 -11.37 -3.65 5.31
N LEU A 42 -10.60 -4.48 6.01
CA LEU A 42 -10.26 -5.85 5.59
C LEU A 42 -11.49 -6.73 5.43
N GLU A 43 -12.43 -6.70 6.38
CA GLU A 43 -13.70 -7.44 6.29
C GLU A 43 -14.50 -7.05 5.04
N LEU A 44 -14.58 -5.76 4.74
CA LEU A 44 -15.27 -5.26 3.56
C LEU A 44 -14.57 -5.66 2.26
N ILE A 45 -13.22 -5.58 2.22
CA ILE A 45 -12.40 -6.05 1.09
C ILE A 45 -12.65 -7.53 0.83
N ASN A 46 -12.61 -8.36 1.87
CA ASN A 46 -12.87 -9.80 1.77
C ASN A 46 -14.29 -10.09 1.25
N LYS A 47 -15.30 -9.36 1.74
CA LYS A 47 -16.68 -9.49 1.27
C LYS A 47 -16.83 -9.13 -0.20
N LYS A 48 -16.22 -8.02 -0.65
CA LYS A 48 -16.21 -7.59 -2.05
C LYS A 48 -15.46 -8.60 -2.93
N ALA A 49 -14.29 -9.04 -2.51
CA ALA A 49 -13.48 -10.02 -3.23
C ALA A 49 -14.21 -11.36 -3.41
N LYS A 50 -14.92 -11.83 -2.38
CA LYS A 50 -15.76 -13.04 -2.49
C LYS A 50 -16.89 -12.86 -3.50
N LYS A 51 -17.55 -11.68 -3.52
CA LYS A 51 -18.65 -11.37 -4.45
C LYS A 51 -18.17 -11.34 -5.90
N GLU A 52 -16.98 -10.80 -6.15
CA GLU A 52 -16.41 -10.61 -7.49
C GLU A 52 -15.48 -11.77 -7.93
N ASN A 53 -15.34 -12.84 -7.15
CA ASN A 53 -14.35 -13.90 -7.38
C ASN A 53 -12.93 -13.35 -7.59
N ALA A 54 -12.55 -12.34 -6.81
CA ALA A 54 -11.28 -11.64 -6.95
C ALA A 54 -10.13 -12.40 -6.29
N GLN A 55 -8.93 -12.30 -6.89
CA GLN A 55 -7.68 -12.54 -6.20
C GLN A 55 -7.27 -11.28 -5.44
N ILE A 56 -6.93 -11.42 -4.17
CA ILE A 56 -6.35 -10.33 -3.39
C ILE A 56 -4.83 -10.49 -3.33
N ILE A 57 -4.11 -9.39 -3.56
CA ILE A 57 -2.69 -9.24 -3.30
C ILE A 57 -2.53 -8.10 -2.31
N PHE A 58 -2.11 -8.43 -1.09
CA PHE A 58 -1.75 -7.44 -0.08
C PHE A 58 -0.36 -6.91 -0.37
N ASN A 59 -0.27 -5.63 -0.69
CA ASN A 59 0.94 -4.96 -1.18
C ASN A 59 1.70 -4.21 -0.08
N GLY A 60 1.85 -4.84 1.06
CA GLY A 60 2.59 -4.29 2.21
C GLY A 60 1.85 -3.26 3.03
N ASP A 61 2.44 -2.91 4.17
CA ASP A 61 1.88 -2.02 5.18
C ASP A 61 0.47 -2.45 5.61
N MET A 62 0.33 -3.75 5.89
CA MET A 62 -0.91 -4.31 6.42
C MET A 62 -1.15 -3.86 7.86
N HIS A 63 -0.08 -3.59 8.59
CA HIS A 63 -0.05 -3.21 10.00
C HIS A 63 0.43 -1.77 10.16
N TRP A 64 0.02 -1.11 11.23
CA TRP A 64 0.51 0.18 11.69
C TRP A 64 -0.13 0.63 13.00
N PHE A 65 -1.48 0.65 13.03
CA PHE A 65 -2.23 1.09 14.22
C PHE A 65 -2.52 -0.06 15.18
N ASP A 66 -2.48 -1.27 14.72
CA ASP A 66 -2.72 -2.52 15.43
C ASP A 66 -1.46 -3.00 16.18
N ILE A 67 -0.97 -2.15 17.08
CA ILE A 67 0.24 -2.44 17.88
C ILE A 67 0.01 -3.53 18.93
N ASN A 68 -1.25 -3.84 19.27
CA ASN A 68 -1.56 -4.94 20.18
C ASN A 68 -1.47 -6.27 19.44
N LYS A 69 -0.89 -7.28 20.08
CA LYS A 69 -0.69 -8.60 19.46
C LYS A 69 -2.00 -9.23 18.96
N ASP A 70 -3.08 -9.14 19.73
CA ASP A 70 -4.38 -9.73 19.35
C ASP A 70 -4.98 -9.06 18.11
N ASP A 71 -4.87 -7.72 18.00
CA ASP A 71 -5.30 -6.97 16.82
C ASP A 71 -4.47 -7.34 15.61
N PHE A 72 -3.15 -7.40 15.77
CA PHE A 72 -2.20 -7.81 14.72
C PHE A 72 -2.54 -9.21 14.19
N LEU A 73 -2.68 -10.18 15.07
CA LEU A 73 -3.02 -11.55 14.69
C LEU A 73 -4.42 -11.65 14.06
N THR A 74 -5.36 -10.81 14.46
CA THR A 74 -6.69 -10.72 13.84
C THR A 74 -6.59 -10.32 12.37
N VAL A 75 -5.79 -9.29 12.05
CA VAL A 75 -5.54 -8.86 10.67
C VAL A 75 -4.85 -9.97 9.87
N GLU A 76 -3.85 -10.61 10.44
CA GLU A 76 -3.14 -11.72 9.78
C GLU A 76 -4.06 -12.91 9.46
N ASN A 77 -4.87 -13.33 10.41
CA ASN A 77 -5.82 -14.43 10.23
C ASN A 77 -6.92 -14.09 9.23
N ASN A 78 -7.43 -12.85 9.23
CA ASN A 78 -8.49 -12.43 8.32
C ASN A 78 -7.97 -12.19 6.88
N SER A 79 -6.67 -12.09 6.66
CA SER A 79 -6.02 -11.91 5.37
C SER A 79 -5.46 -13.20 4.74
N ILE A 80 -5.70 -14.36 5.33
CA ILE A 80 -5.08 -15.65 4.95
C ILE A 80 -5.35 -16.09 3.49
N LYS A 81 -6.42 -15.60 2.86
CA LYS A 81 -6.78 -15.96 1.48
C LYS A 81 -6.06 -15.13 0.41
N GLY A 82 -5.36 -14.08 0.80
CA GLY A 82 -4.59 -13.23 -0.10
C GLY A 82 -3.13 -13.63 -0.21
N ILE A 83 -2.48 -13.24 -1.29
CA ILE A 83 -1.03 -13.26 -1.39
C ILE A 83 -0.52 -12.03 -0.64
N LYS A 84 0.41 -12.19 0.29
CA LYS A 84 0.94 -11.11 1.11
C LYS A 84 2.37 -10.77 0.68
N LEU A 85 2.62 -9.51 0.37
CA LEU A 85 3.93 -8.95 0.09
C LEU A 85 4.43 -8.14 1.29
N LEU A 86 5.74 -7.94 1.37
CA LEU A 86 6.34 -7.04 2.36
C LEU A 86 6.16 -5.58 1.96
N GLY A 87 5.75 -4.74 2.93
CA GLY A 87 6.03 -3.31 2.94
C GLY A 87 7.22 -3.00 3.84
N ASN A 88 7.57 -1.73 3.98
CA ASN A 88 8.63 -1.34 4.91
C ASN A 88 8.29 -1.65 6.37
N VAL A 89 7.01 -1.58 6.73
CA VAL A 89 6.55 -1.87 8.10
C VAL A 89 6.87 -3.32 8.46
N GLU A 90 6.40 -4.28 7.67
CA GLU A 90 6.65 -5.70 7.91
C GLU A 90 8.14 -6.03 7.80
N TYR A 91 8.85 -5.43 6.84
CA TYR A 91 10.27 -5.67 6.68
C TYR A 91 11.08 -5.25 7.92
N GLU A 92 10.80 -4.09 8.49
CA GLU A 92 11.49 -3.62 9.69
C GLU A 92 11.08 -4.36 10.97
N LEU A 93 9.92 -5.03 11.01
CA LEU A 93 9.56 -5.93 12.11
C LEU A 93 10.50 -7.14 12.18
N ILE A 94 10.88 -7.70 11.03
CA ILE A 94 11.74 -8.88 10.93
C ILE A 94 13.23 -8.54 10.82
N ASN A 95 13.58 -7.29 10.51
CA ASN A 95 14.98 -6.86 10.35
C ASN A 95 15.61 -6.61 11.73
N SER A 96 16.53 -7.50 12.10
CA SER A 96 17.30 -7.37 13.36
C SER A 96 18.66 -6.69 13.19
N LYS A 97 19.10 -6.46 11.94
CA LYS A 97 20.49 -6.02 11.66
C LYS A 97 20.66 -4.51 11.74
N ASP A 98 19.69 -3.76 11.21
CA ASP A 98 19.77 -2.32 11.10
C ASP A 98 18.58 -1.68 11.81
N ASN A 99 18.83 -0.76 12.73
CA ASN A 99 17.76 -0.01 13.37
C ASN A 99 17.40 1.20 12.51
N LEU A 100 16.67 0.98 11.42
CA LEU A 100 16.26 2.02 10.48
C LEU A 100 14.97 2.74 10.88
N GLY A 101 14.40 2.41 12.05
CA GLY A 101 13.12 2.95 12.49
C GLY A 101 11.96 2.31 11.73
N CYS A 102 11.03 3.13 11.22
CA CYS A 102 9.89 2.64 10.45
C CYS A 102 10.24 2.17 9.02
N GLY A 103 11.44 2.38 8.55
CA GLY A 103 11.84 2.04 7.18
C GLY A 103 11.17 2.85 6.07
N CYS A 104 10.48 3.94 6.41
CA CYS A 104 9.65 4.70 5.48
C CYS A 104 10.45 5.47 4.42
N ASN A 105 11.77 5.63 4.62
CA ASN A 105 12.66 6.34 3.70
C ASN A 105 12.11 7.73 3.31
N TYR A 106 11.66 8.49 4.31
CA TYR A 106 11.02 9.78 4.11
C TYR A 106 11.91 10.77 3.35
N PRO A 107 11.39 11.45 2.32
CA PRO A 107 12.10 12.52 1.65
C PRO A 107 12.33 13.74 2.59
N GLU A 108 13.24 14.63 2.19
CA GLU A 108 13.73 15.72 3.03
C GLU A 108 12.65 16.75 3.39
N ASP A 109 11.62 16.90 2.57
CA ASP A 109 10.51 17.84 2.76
C ASP A 109 9.50 17.38 3.84
N ILE A 110 9.57 16.12 4.30
CA ILE A 110 8.76 15.65 5.43
C ILE A 110 9.37 16.13 6.75
N SER A 111 8.54 16.72 7.61
CA SER A 111 9.01 17.29 8.89
C SER A 111 9.58 16.21 9.83
N GLU A 112 10.61 16.57 10.60
CA GLU A 112 11.28 15.67 11.55
C GLU A 112 10.30 15.08 12.57
N GLY A 113 9.35 15.89 13.07
CA GLY A 113 8.35 15.40 14.01
C GLY A 113 7.43 14.31 13.47
N ILE A 114 7.17 14.26 12.14
CA ILE A 114 6.46 13.14 11.51
C ILE A 114 7.36 11.90 11.53
N VAL A 115 8.62 12.03 11.16
CA VAL A 115 9.60 10.94 11.15
C VAL A 115 9.77 10.32 12.53
N GLU A 116 9.95 11.16 13.56
CA GLU A 116 10.09 10.71 14.95
C GLU A 116 8.86 9.94 15.44
N ARG A 117 7.64 10.45 15.16
CA ARG A 117 6.41 9.77 15.55
C ARG A 117 6.22 8.45 14.81
N SER A 118 6.57 8.39 13.53
CA SER A 118 6.51 7.13 12.77
C SER A 118 7.49 6.10 13.32
N ASN A 119 8.70 6.51 13.68
CA ASN A 119 9.66 5.63 14.34
C ASN A 119 9.14 5.14 15.70
N ALA A 120 8.46 6.00 16.47
CA ALA A 120 7.89 5.64 17.77
C ALA A 120 6.74 4.62 17.63
N ILE A 121 5.82 4.81 16.66
CA ILE A 121 4.74 3.86 16.36
C ILE A 121 5.32 2.48 16.03
N HIS A 122 6.28 2.44 15.11
CA HIS A 122 6.89 1.18 14.69
C HIS A 122 7.63 0.49 15.84
N GLN A 123 8.32 1.26 16.71
CA GLN A 123 9.01 0.70 17.88
C GLN A 123 8.01 0.09 18.88
N MET A 124 6.88 0.76 19.13
CA MET A 124 5.81 0.23 20.01
C MET A 124 5.26 -1.09 19.46
N MET A 125 5.05 -1.20 18.15
CA MET A 125 4.63 -2.45 17.53
C MET A 125 5.67 -3.56 17.74
N LYS A 126 6.94 -3.26 17.49
CA LYS A 126 8.07 -4.18 17.69
C LYS A 126 8.15 -4.70 19.13
N ASP A 127 8.02 -3.81 20.11
CA ASP A 127 8.09 -4.12 21.52
C ASP A 127 6.91 -5.01 21.96
N ASN A 128 5.71 -4.75 21.45
CA ASN A 128 4.50 -5.51 21.80
C ASN A 128 4.45 -6.90 21.14
N LEU A 129 4.98 -7.05 19.94
CA LEU A 129 5.04 -8.36 19.27
C LEU A 129 6.16 -9.24 19.82
N GLY A 130 7.28 -8.63 20.23
CA GLY A 130 8.43 -9.38 20.75
C GLY A 130 8.96 -10.39 19.71
N ASN A 131 9.19 -11.63 20.16
CA ASN A 131 9.63 -12.75 19.33
C ASN A 131 8.45 -13.69 19.03
N ASP A 132 7.43 -13.20 18.34
CA ASP A 132 6.27 -14.01 17.98
C ASP A 132 6.54 -14.89 16.76
N ASP A 133 5.96 -16.10 16.74
CA ASP A 133 6.09 -17.05 15.62
C ASP A 133 5.58 -16.47 14.30
N ILE A 134 4.65 -15.50 14.35
CA ILE A 134 4.14 -14.82 13.16
C ILE A 134 5.25 -14.10 12.37
N LEU A 135 6.33 -13.67 13.04
CA LEU A 135 7.47 -13.01 12.38
C LEU A 135 8.21 -13.97 11.45
N GLU A 136 8.24 -15.27 11.74
CA GLU A 136 8.80 -16.29 10.85
C GLU A 136 7.97 -16.41 9.56
N GLU A 137 6.64 -16.34 9.66
CA GLU A 137 5.76 -16.34 8.48
C GLU A 137 5.93 -15.06 7.65
N ILE A 138 6.07 -13.89 8.29
CA ILE A 138 6.31 -12.62 7.61
C ILE A 138 7.64 -12.65 6.87
N GLN A 139 8.68 -13.27 7.43
CA GLN A 139 10.00 -13.37 6.81
C GLN A 139 9.99 -14.16 5.48
N LEU A 140 9.00 -15.02 5.26
CA LEU A 140 8.86 -15.82 4.04
C LEU A 140 8.16 -15.04 2.89
N ARG A 141 7.67 -13.82 3.14
CA ARG A 141 6.96 -13.02 2.13
C ARG A 141 7.93 -12.39 1.14
N ASP A 142 7.51 -12.35 -0.11
CA ASP A 142 8.23 -11.64 -1.16
C ASP A 142 8.06 -10.12 -1.05
N LYS A 143 9.05 -9.36 -1.58
CA LYS A 143 8.98 -7.88 -1.69
C LYS A 143 8.18 -7.42 -2.90
N THR A 144 8.05 -8.26 -3.90
CA THR A 144 7.45 -7.92 -5.19
C THR A 144 6.75 -9.11 -5.80
N LEU A 145 5.81 -8.85 -6.69
CA LEU A 145 5.16 -9.89 -7.47
C LEU A 145 4.93 -9.42 -8.91
N SER A 146 5.27 -10.26 -9.87
CA SER A 146 4.83 -10.08 -11.26
C SER A 146 3.76 -11.10 -11.58
N VAL A 147 2.64 -10.64 -12.16
CA VAL A 147 1.52 -11.52 -12.51
C VAL A 147 1.11 -11.35 -13.97
N GLU A 148 0.69 -12.47 -14.57
CA GLU A 148 -0.06 -12.46 -15.82
C GLU A 148 -1.55 -12.56 -15.48
N PHE A 149 -2.30 -11.53 -15.82
CA PHE A 149 -3.72 -11.43 -15.54
C PHE A 149 -4.46 -10.82 -16.74
N LEU A 150 -5.45 -11.51 -17.30
CA LEU A 150 -6.23 -11.08 -18.46
C LEU A 150 -5.37 -10.66 -19.68
N ASN A 151 -4.31 -11.41 -19.96
CA ASN A 151 -3.30 -11.16 -21.00
C ASN A 151 -2.52 -9.85 -20.80
N LYS A 152 -2.41 -9.37 -19.57
CA LYS A 152 -1.59 -8.23 -19.18
C LYS A 152 -0.56 -8.65 -18.16
N LYS A 153 0.65 -8.12 -18.28
CA LYS A 153 1.70 -8.26 -17.29
C LYS A 153 1.60 -7.13 -16.29
N ILE A 154 1.34 -7.49 -15.04
CA ILE A 154 1.18 -6.55 -13.94
C ILE A 154 2.34 -6.72 -12.97
N ALA A 155 3.09 -5.67 -12.75
CA ALA A 155 4.14 -5.60 -11.76
C ALA A 155 3.60 -4.97 -10.48
N ILE A 156 3.85 -5.59 -9.32
CA ILE A 156 3.31 -5.18 -8.02
C ILE A 156 4.47 -5.03 -7.05
N THR A 157 4.60 -3.88 -6.46
CA THR A 157 5.62 -3.55 -5.45
C THR A 157 5.07 -2.53 -4.46
N HIS A 158 5.55 -2.55 -3.23
CA HIS A 158 5.09 -1.60 -2.22
C HIS A 158 5.49 -0.16 -2.57
N GLY A 159 6.76 0.10 -2.88
CA GLY A 159 7.30 1.44 -3.18
C GLY A 159 7.28 1.81 -4.66
N ASP A 160 8.40 1.62 -5.34
CA ASP A 160 8.54 1.87 -6.77
C ASP A 160 9.27 0.71 -7.47
N GLU A 161 9.55 0.84 -8.75
CA GLU A 161 10.18 -0.23 -9.55
C GLU A 161 11.63 -0.56 -9.14
N LYS A 162 12.25 0.30 -8.33
CA LYS A 162 13.65 0.18 -7.92
C LYS A 162 13.80 -0.18 -6.43
N SER A 163 12.83 0.22 -5.60
CA SER A 163 12.93 0.07 -4.14
C SER A 163 11.58 -0.22 -3.51
N MET A 164 11.56 -1.14 -2.54
CA MET A 164 10.37 -1.47 -1.76
C MET A 164 9.83 -0.26 -0.96
N SER A 165 10.68 0.67 -0.51
CA SER A 165 10.30 1.93 0.15
C SER A 165 10.64 3.17 -0.69
N GLY A 166 10.60 3.02 -2.03
CA GLY A 166 10.85 4.11 -2.95
C GLY A 166 9.68 5.08 -3.07
N TRP A 167 9.98 6.38 -3.23
CA TRP A 167 8.99 7.45 -3.36
C TRP A 167 8.72 7.89 -4.80
N GLN A 168 9.34 7.22 -5.78
CA GLN A 168 9.25 7.63 -7.17
C GLN A 168 7.90 7.31 -7.85
N CYS A 169 6.98 6.59 -7.16
CA CYS A 169 5.57 6.42 -7.55
C CYS A 169 4.62 7.25 -6.66
N SER A 170 5.13 8.29 -5.98
CA SER A 170 4.28 9.25 -5.28
C SER A 170 3.49 10.13 -6.25
N HIS A 171 2.38 10.69 -5.78
CA HIS A 171 1.56 11.62 -6.55
C HIS A 171 2.40 12.77 -7.14
N SER A 172 3.26 13.40 -6.33
CA SER A 172 4.10 14.52 -6.77
C SER A 172 5.22 14.10 -7.75
N SER A 173 5.76 12.89 -7.59
CA SER A 173 6.78 12.38 -8.52
C SER A 173 6.20 12.04 -9.88
N LEU A 174 5.00 11.42 -9.91
CA LEU A 174 4.33 11.03 -11.15
C LEU A 174 3.82 12.23 -11.99
N GLN A 175 3.73 13.43 -11.41
CA GLN A 175 3.44 14.66 -12.16
C GLN A 175 4.63 15.16 -12.99
N LYS A 176 5.86 14.72 -12.68
CA LYS A 176 7.08 15.18 -13.35
C LYS A 176 7.29 14.45 -14.66
N LYS A 177 7.43 15.19 -15.76
CA LYS A 177 7.61 14.62 -17.11
C LYS A 177 8.83 13.70 -17.22
N GLU A 178 9.94 14.10 -16.62
CA GLU A 178 11.18 13.30 -16.59
C GLU A 178 10.93 11.94 -15.95
N ARG A 179 10.19 11.92 -14.83
CA ARG A 179 9.84 10.68 -14.14
C ARG A 179 8.91 9.79 -14.97
N GLN A 180 7.95 10.39 -15.65
CA GLN A 180 7.06 9.67 -16.57
C GLN A 180 7.86 9.01 -17.70
N ASP A 181 8.85 9.69 -18.27
CA ASP A 181 9.67 9.17 -19.36
C ASP A 181 10.60 8.03 -18.89
N GLU A 182 11.17 8.12 -17.68
CA GLU A 182 11.90 7.02 -17.05
C GLU A 182 11.02 5.77 -16.84
N LEU A 183 9.80 5.97 -16.29
CA LEU A 183 8.85 4.88 -16.08
C LEU A 183 8.41 4.24 -17.39
N ASN A 184 8.13 5.04 -18.42
CA ASN A 184 7.76 4.53 -19.74
C ASN A 184 8.85 3.64 -20.32
N THR A 185 10.11 4.03 -20.15
CA THR A 185 11.27 3.24 -20.58
C THR A 185 11.34 1.93 -19.79
N TRP A 186 11.25 1.99 -18.47
CA TRP A 186 11.30 0.80 -17.62
C TRP A 186 10.16 -0.17 -17.93
N LEU A 187 8.92 0.32 -18.06
CA LEU A 187 7.74 -0.48 -18.39
C LEU A 187 7.90 -1.19 -19.73
N ALA A 188 8.39 -0.48 -20.75
CA ALA A 188 8.63 -1.04 -22.09
C ALA A 188 9.73 -2.11 -22.07
N ASP A 189 10.87 -1.84 -21.43
CA ASP A 189 12.02 -2.76 -21.35
C ASP A 189 11.66 -4.06 -20.62
N ASN A 190 10.81 -3.96 -19.59
CA ASN A 190 10.36 -5.11 -18.79
C ASN A 190 9.06 -5.74 -19.33
N LYS A 191 8.48 -5.21 -20.40
CA LYS A 191 7.19 -5.65 -21.00
C LYS A 191 6.06 -5.66 -19.96
N VAL A 192 6.01 -4.66 -19.11
CA VAL A 192 5.01 -4.48 -18.05
C VAL A 192 3.92 -3.55 -18.57
N ASP A 193 2.67 -3.98 -18.56
CA ASP A 193 1.51 -3.16 -18.94
C ASP A 193 1.06 -2.25 -17.81
N ILE A 194 1.09 -2.77 -16.56
CA ILE A 194 0.60 -2.06 -15.38
C ILE A 194 1.61 -2.21 -14.24
N LEU A 195 1.97 -1.09 -13.61
CA LEU A 195 2.70 -1.06 -12.34
C LEU A 195 1.75 -0.61 -11.23
N ALA A 196 1.51 -1.47 -10.25
CA ALA A 196 0.69 -1.18 -9.07
C ALA A 196 1.57 -1.00 -7.83
N THR A 197 1.40 0.12 -7.15
CA THR A 197 2.20 0.55 -5.99
C THR A 197 1.34 1.04 -4.83
N THR A 198 1.97 1.37 -3.70
CA THR A 198 1.31 1.86 -2.47
C THR A 198 2.18 2.91 -1.77
N HIS A 199 2.88 2.55 -0.73
CA HIS A 199 3.85 3.20 0.15
C HIS A 199 3.60 4.68 0.48
N THR A 200 3.43 5.54 -0.53
CA THR A 200 3.47 7.01 -0.36
C THR A 200 2.17 7.61 0.18
N CYS A 201 1.22 6.78 0.55
CA CYS A 201 -0.02 7.10 1.25
C CYS A 201 -0.95 8.10 0.52
N LEU A 202 -0.67 8.53 -0.69
CA LEU A 202 -1.55 9.32 -1.53
C LEU A 202 -1.80 8.62 -2.86
N PRO A 203 -3.07 8.55 -3.31
CA PRO A 203 -3.40 7.89 -4.57
C PRO A 203 -2.90 8.69 -5.76
N ALA A 204 -2.46 7.98 -6.79
CA ALA A 204 -2.09 8.56 -8.08
C ALA A 204 -2.35 7.57 -9.20
N LEU A 205 -2.74 8.07 -10.35
CA LEU A 205 -2.88 7.29 -11.56
C LEU A 205 -2.25 8.05 -12.74
N TYR A 206 -1.10 7.55 -13.18
CA TYR A 206 -0.46 7.98 -14.41
C TYR A 206 -0.80 6.98 -15.53
N ASN A 207 -1.06 7.47 -16.72
CA ASN A 207 -1.20 6.63 -17.89
C ASN A 207 -0.63 7.30 -19.15
N ASN A 208 -0.09 6.49 -20.02
CA ASN A 208 0.03 6.76 -21.45
C ASN A 208 -0.85 5.75 -22.22
N ASP A 209 -0.84 5.79 -23.54
CA ASP A 209 -1.69 4.90 -24.35
C ASP A 209 -1.33 3.41 -24.24
N LYS A 210 -0.17 3.08 -23.67
CA LYS A 210 0.37 1.70 -23.60
C LYS A 210 0.49 1.15 -22.18
N HIS A 211 0.66 2.02 -21.19
CA HIS A 211 1.00 1.62 -19.82
C HIS A 211 0.20 2.42 -18.79
N ILE A 212 -0.02 1.80 -17.63
CA ILE A 212 -0.63 2.45 -16.45
C ILE A 212 0.29 2.26 -15.24
N VAL A 213 0.51 3.33 -14.49
CA VAL A 213 1.07 3.28 -13.14
C VAL A 213 0.00 3.74 -12.17
N VAL A 214 -0.30 2.93 -11.18
CA VAL A 214 -1.35 3.20 -10.20
C VAL A 214 -0.81 3.02 -8.78
N ASN A 215 -1.00 4.04 -7.96
CA ASN A 215 -0.76 4.01 -6.51
C ASN A 215 -2.12 4.09 -5.82
N ASN A 216 -2.45 3.10 -4.98
CA ASN A 216 -3.76 3.11 -4.32
C ASN A 216 -3.85 4.08 -3.13
N GLY A 217 -2.76 4.65 -2.68
CA GLY A 217 -2.73 5.44 -1.45
C GLY A 217 -2.78 4.53 -0.22
N ALA A 218 -3.94 4.44 0.43
CA ALA A 218 -4.15 3.62 1.62
C ALA A 218 -5.50 2.90 1.58
N ALA A 219 -5.51 1.60 1.86
CA ALA A 219 -6.74 0.81 1.93
C ALA A 219 -7.49 0.99 3.27
N GLY A 220 -6.78 1.24 4.35
CA GLY A 220 -7.33 1.32 5.71
C GLY A 220 -7.54 2.74 6.23
N MET A 221 -7.34 3.77 5.41
CA MET A 221 -7.38 5.16 5.87
C MET A 221 -7.86 6.08 4.74
N ALA A 222 -8.38 7.25 5.08
CA ALA A 222 -8.84 8.26 4.13
C ALA A 222 -7.72 8.78 3.20
N ASN A 223 -8.05 9.02 1.95
CA ASN A 223 -7.08 9.34 0.89
C ASN A 223 -7.30 10.70 0.23
N VAL A 224 -8.54 11.17 0.17
CA VAL A 224 -8.91 12.40 -0.51
C VAL A 224 -9.62 13.34 0.44
N LYS A 225 -9.75 14.57 0.04
CA LYS A 225 -10.37 15.63 0.83
C LYS A 225 -11.81 15.29 1.20
N ASP A 226 -12.18 15.62 2.44
CA ASP A 226 -13.53 15.45 3.00
C ASP A 226 -14.08 14.02 2.83
N SER A 227 -13.19 13.01 2.97
CA SER A 227 -13.55 11.60 2.88
C SER A 227 -13.03 10.80 4.06
N THR A 228 -13.65 9.64 4.30
CA THR A 228 -13.28 8.69 5.36
C THR A 228 -12.98 7.29 4.84
N TYR A 229 -13.18 7.02 3.55
CA TYR A 229 -12.99 5.70 2.94
C TYR A 229 -11.54 5.44 2.52
N GLY A 230 -11.15 4.17 2.55
CA GLY A 230 -9.91 3.68 1.96
C GLY A 230 -10.01 3.49 0.44
N LEU A 231 -8.87 3.26 -0.20
CA LEU A 231 -8.79 2.96 -1.63
C LEU A 231 -7.95 1.71 -1.89
N ILE A 232 -8.41 0.88 -2.81
CA ILE A 232 -7.65 -0.24 -3.38
C ILE A 232 -7.54 -0.09 -4.88
N THR A 233 -6.51 -0.72 -5.48
CA THR A 233 -6.47 -0.90 -6.93
C THR A 233 -7.29 -2.12 -7.32
N ARG A 234 -8.22 -1.96 -8.25
CA ARG A 234 -9.01 -3.04 -8.85
C ARG A 234 -8.69 -3.14 -10.35
N ILE A 235 -8.46 -4.34 -10.84
CA ILE A 235 -8.20 -4.61 -12.26
C ILE A 235 -9.19 -5.69 -12.71
N ALA A 236 -9.98 -5.39 -13.76
CA ALA A 236 -11.02 -6.31 -14.25
C ALA A 236 -11.45 -5.98 -15.69
N LYS A 237 -12.23 -6.89 -16.32
CA LYS A 237 -12.86 -6.65 -17.64
C LYS A 237 -14.05 -5.70 -17.57
N THR A 238 -14.69 -5.59 -16.41
CA THR A 238 -15.88 -4.75 -16.20
C THR A 238 -15.58 -3.62 -15.24
N PRO A 239 -16.15 -2.43 -15.43
CA PRO A 239 -15.97 -1.33 -14.50
C PRO A 239 -16.68 -1.60 -13.16
N SER A 240 -16.20 -0.96 -12.11
CA SER A 240 -16.83 -0.96 -10.78
C SER A 240 -17.67 0.30 -10.58
N GLU A 241 -18.85 0.16 -9.96
CA GLU A 241 -19.67 1.30 -9.53
C GLU A 241 -19.04 2.09 -8.38
N ASP A 242 -18.17 1.44 -7.61
CA ASP A 242 -17.44 2.05 -6.49
C ASP A 242 -16.15 2.75 -6.91
N ALA A 243 -15.81 2.77 -8.21
CA ALA A 243 -14.60 3.41 -8.73
C ALA A 243 -14.71 4.94 -8.67
N ILE A 244 -13.75 5.59 -7.99
CA ILE A 244 -13.62 7.06 -8.00
C ILE A 244 -12.73 7.54 -9.13
N VAL A 245 -11.82 6.67 -9.59
CA VAL A 245 -10.96 6.90 -10.75
C VAL A 245 -10.92 5.60 -11.54
N SER A 246 -11.07 5.72 -12.85
CA SER A 246 -11.01 4.58 -13.77
C SER A 246 -10.23 4.95 -15.02
N LYS A 247 -9.39 4.03 -15.49
CA LYS A 247 -8.73 4.09 -16.80
C LYS A 247 -8.83 2.73 -17.48
N LYS A 248 -9.19 2.75 -18.74
CA LYS A 248 -9.23 1.56 -19.58
C LYS A 248 -7.94 1.42 -20.38
N ILE A 249 -7.37 0.23 -20.42
CA ILE A 249 -6.29 -0.18 -21.30
C ILE A 249 -6.74 -1.45 -22.04
N ASP A 250 -6.84 -1.39 -23.34
CA ASP A 250 -7.45 -2.42 -24.18
C ASP A 250 -8.85 -2.82 -23.67
N ASN A 251 -9.00 -4.05 -23.18
CA ASN A 251 -10.27 -4.60 -22.72
C ASN A 251 -10.38 -4.71 -21.20
N ILE A 252 -9.47 -4.09 -20.45
CA ILE A 252 -9.50 -4.10 -18.98
C ILE A 252 -9.55 -2.70 -18.39
N TYR A 253 -10.10 -2.60 -17.20
CA TYR A 253 -10.18 -1.39 -16.38
C TYR A 253 -9.19 -1.50 -15.23
N VAL A 254 -8.42 -0.43 -15.02
CA VAL A 254 -7.58 -0.21 -13.83
C VAL A 254 -8.22 0.93 -13.05
N GLU A 255 -8.62 0.66 -11.82
CA GLU A 255 -9.50 1.52 -11.05
C GLU A 255 -9.00 1.71 -9.63
N LEU A 256 -9.27 2.87 -9.06
CA LEU A 256 -9.21 3.11 -7.63
C LEU A 256 -10.63 3.01 -7.07
N VAL A 257 -10.87 1.99 -6.25
CA VAL A 257 -12.20 1.62 -5.74
C VAL A 257 -12.29 1.94 -4.26
N LYS A 258 -13.42 2.54 -3.85
CA LYS A 258 -13.71 2.87 -2.46
C LYS A 258 -13.89 1.63 -1.60
N ILE A 259 -13.30 1.69 -0.41
CA ILE A 259 -13.57 0.79 0.70
C ILE A 259 -14.20 1.63 1.80
N ASP A 260 -15.52 1.67 1.77
CA ASP A 260 -16.36 2.50 2.64
C ASP A 260 -16.69 1.74 3.93
N PHE A 261 -15.68 1.59 4.79
CA PHE A 261 -15.82 0.95 6.10
C PHE A 261 -16.49 1.89 7.12
N SER A 262 -17.03 1.34 8.22
CA SER A 262 -17.59 2.17 9.30
C SER A 262 -16.49 2.98 9.98
N ILE A 263 -16.49 4.29 9.74
CA ILE A 263 -15.55 5.22 10.36
C ILE A 263 -15.76 5.31 11.87
N GLU A 264 -17.00 5.20 12.34
CA GLU A 264 -17.35 5.26 13.77
C GLU A 264 -16.69 4.10 14.51
N LYS A 265 -16.84 2.86 14.00
CA LYS A 265 -16.21 1.66 14.60
C LYS A 265 -14.70 1.72 14.53
N PHE A 266 -14.16 2.21 13.41
CA PHE A 266 -12.70 2.35 13.26
C PHE A 266 -12.14 3.38 14.25
N LEU A 267 -12.80 4.52 14.43
CA LEU A 267 -12.39 5.54 15.41
C LEU A 267 -12.50 5.02 16.85
N GLU A 268 -13.62 4.35 17.21
CA GLU A 268 -13.77 3.74 18.51
C GLU A 268 -12.62 2.75 18.84
N TRP A 269 -12.26 1.88 17.89
CA TRP A 269 -11.11 1.00 18.04
C TRP A 269 -9.79 1.77 18.09
N PHE A 270 -9.57 2.72 17.17
CA PHE A 270 -8.34 3.51 17.12
C PHE A 270 -8.10 4.26 18.44
N GLU A 271 -9.13 4.91 18.99
CA GLU A 271 -9.07 5.65 20.27
C GLU A 271 -8.92 4.73 21.49
N SER A 272 -9.30 3.45 21.38
CA SER A 272 -9.05 2.46 22.45
C SER A 272 -7.58 2.02 22.51
N VAL A 273 -6.84 2.13 21.39
CA VAL A 273 -5.41 1.77 21.28
C VAL A 273 -4.50 3.00 21.44
N TRP A 274 -4.95 4.16 20.95
CA TRP A 274 -4.16 5.38 20.82
C TRP A 274 -4.85 6.56 21.50
N ASP A 275 -4.32 7.01 22.64
CA ASP A 275 -4.79 8.23 23.28
C ASP A 275 -4.49 9.49 22.44
N ASP A 276 -5.11 10.64 22.79
CA ASP A 276 -5.04 11.88 22.00
C ASP A 276 -3.62 12.46 21.87
N ASN A 277 -2.72 12.14 22.81
CA ASN A 277 -1.33 12.62 22.80
C ASN A 277 -0.36 11.60 22.21
N SER A 278 -0.85 10.47 21.77
CA SER A 278 -0.02 9.41 21.18
C SER A 278 0.56 9.84 19.82
N PRO A 279 1.69 9.24 19.41
CA PRO A 279 2.29 9.50 18.09
C PRO A 279 1.32 9.27 16.93
N ALA A 280 0.47 8.24 17.02
CA ALA A 280 -0.51 7.92 15.98
C ALA A 280 -1.65 8.94 15.94
N SER A 281 -2.22 9.33 17.08
CA SER A 281 -3.30 10.33 17.13
C SER A 281 -2.82 11.68 16.59
N ILE A 282 -1.65 12.15 17.00
CA ILE A 282 -1.09 13.41 16.52
C ILE A 282 -0.87 13.40 15.00
N SER A 283 -0.40 12.27 14.45
CA SER A 283 -0.06 12.19 13.03
C SER A 283 -1.25 11.87 12.13
N TYR A 284 -2.23 11.07 12.59
CA TYR A 284 -3.20 10.46 11.70
C TYR A 284 -4.67 10.73 12.04
N LYS A 285 -5.04 11.08 13.30
CA LYS A 285 -6.45 11.24 13.70
C LYS A 285 -7.19 12.26 12.83
N LYS A 286 -6.54 13.41 12.52
CA LYS A 286 -7.12 14.43 11.62
C LYS A 286 -7.37 13.89 10.21
N ARG A 287 -6.43 13.10 9.68
CA ARG A 287 -6.57 12.47 8.36
C ARG A 287 -7.67 11.41 8.35
N ILE A 288 -7.77 10.60 9.39
CA ILE A 288 -8.81 9.57 9.53
C ILE A 288 -10.19 10.20 9.45
N ILE A 289 -10.39 11.36 10.09
CA ILE A 289 -11.70 12.03 10.19
C ILE A 289 -12.02 12.88 8.95
N HIS A 290 -11.03 13.58 8.39
CA HIS A 290 -11.26 14.63 7.37
C HIS A 290 -10.62 14.33 6.01
N GLY A 291 -9.85 13.24 5.90
CA GLY A 291 -9.09 12.96 4.69
C GLY A 291 -7.83 13.81 4.56
N THR A 292 -7.38 13.96 3.32
CA THR A 292 -6.19 14.73 2.94
C THR A 292 -6.60 16.03 2.25
N SER A 293 -5.64 16.78 1.71
CA SER A 293 -5.93 17.94 0.85
C SER A 293 -6.11 17.58 -0.62
N LEU A 294 -5.95 16.31 -1.01
CA LEU A 294 -6.02 15.87 -2.40
C LEU A 294 -7.47 15.80 -2.89
N GLU A 295 -7.79 16.55 -3.93
CA GLU A 295 -9.08 16.46 -4.61
C GLU A 295 -9.11 15.23 -5.54
N ILE A 296 -10.27 14.59 -5.71
CA ILE A 296 -10.43 13.41 -6.58
C ILE A 296 -10.01 13.72 -8.03
N SER A 297 -10.31 14.92 -8.53
CA SER A 297 -9.95 15.37 -9.88
C SER A 297 -8.45 15.38 -10.13
N ASN A 298 -7.64 15.47 -9.08
CA ASN A 298 -6.19 15.58 -9.16
C ASN A 298 -5.46 14.22 -9.03
N ILE A 299 -6.17 13.12 -8.80
CA ILE A 299 -5.57 11.79 -8.70
C ILE A 299 -4.92 11.36 -10.02
N LYS A 300 -5.51 11.73 -11.16
CA LYS A 300 -4.90 11.52 -12.49
C LYS A 300 -3.82 12.56 -12.72
N VAL A 301 -2.61 12.11 -12.99
CA VAL A 301 -1.41 12.93 -13.13
C VAL A 301 -0.78 12.75 -14.53
#